data_a84fb09e5724dc13cb8d160d6921bb79
#
_entry.id   a84fb09e5724dc13cb8d160d6921bb79
#
_cell.length_a   1.000
_cell.length_b   1.000
_cell.length_c   1.000
_cell.angle_alpha   90.00
_cell.angle_beta   90.00
_cell.angle_gamma   90.00
#
_symmetry.space_group_name_H-M   'P 1'
#
loop_
_entity.id
_entity.type
_entity.pdbx_description
1 polymer ?
#
loop_
_entity_poly.entity_id
_entity_poly.type
_entity_poly.pdbx_seq_one_letter_code
_entity_poly.pdbx_strand_id
1 'polypeptide(L)'
;MNDYLEHNNLKNLKEDKEIERKIQLILRVGKVLMESGADTNRIVRNMKRVGVFMKIPERRLQIHITFTTIMVNINTGDKSITNFQKCYRHGVDMTAISGVSKLSWRAIEQDYSLNEFEKELRFICLRKRYYKKPLVMISAGLACGGFS
;
A
#
# COMPACT_ATOMS: atom_id res chain seq x y z
N MET A 1 -34.96 -2.71 -21.36
CA MET A 1 -33.69 -3.26 -21.89
C MET A 1 -32.54 -2.31 -21.67
N ASN A 2 -32.69 -1.03 -21.93
CA ASN A 2 -31.64 -0.04 -21.68
C ASN A 2 -31.29 0.08 -20.19
N ASP A 3 -32.28 0.08 -19.31
CA ASP A 3 -32.06 0.19 -17.86
C ASP A 3 -31.23 -0.97 -17.31
N TYR A 4 -31.42 -2.17 -17.86
CA TYR A 4 -30.66 -3.35 -17.46
C TYR A 4 -29.19 -3.23 -17.88
N LEU A 5 -28.94 -2.73 -19.07
CA LEU A 5 -27.59 -2.51 -19.60
C LEU A 5 -26.86 -1.40 -18.83
N GLU A 6 -27.58 -0.32 -18.50
CA GLU A 6 -27.02 0.76 -17.70
C GLU A 6 -26.69 0.32 -16.29
N HIS A 7 -27.56 -0.48 -15.68
CA HIS A 7 -27.33 -1.00 -14.33
C HIS A 7 -26.10 -1.93 -14.30
N ASN A 8 -25.97 -2.79 -15.29
CA ASN A 8 -24.80 -3.66 -15.40
C ASN A 8 -23.50 -2.89 -15.66
N ASN A 9 -23.58 -1.86 -16.51
CA ASN A 9 -22.42 -1.00 -16.77
C ASN A 9 -21.98 -0.25 -15.53
N LEU A 10 -22.92 0.28 -14.76
CA LEU A 10 -22.62 0.98 -13.51
C LEU A 10 -22.02 0.04 -12.47
N LYS A 11 -22.51 -1.20 -12.40
CA LYS A 11 -21.99 -2.21 -11.50
C LYS A 11 -20.55 -2.57 -11.86
N ASN A 12 -20.29 -2.80 -13.13
CA ASN A 12 -18.95 -3.12 -13.62
C ASN A 12 -17.98 -1.97 -13.36
N LEU A 13 -18.39 -0.73 -13.56
CA LEU A 13 -17.59 0.45 -13.28
C LEU A 13 -17.22 0.56 -11.80
N LYS A 14 -18.16 0.25 -10.91
CA LYS A 14 -17.91 0.28 -9.46
C LYS A 14 -16.92 -0.81 -9.06
N GLU A 15 -17.07 -2.00 -9.62
CA GLU A 15 -16.15 -3.12 -9.36
C GLU A 15 -14.74 -2.79 -9.85
N ASP A 16 -14.60 -2.22 -11.04
CA ASP A 16 -13.32 -1.83 -11.60
C ASP A 16 -12.63 -0.76 -10.72
N LYS A 17 -13.37 0.23 -10.25
CA LYS A 17 -12.85 1.26 -9.35
C LYS A 17 -12.40 0.69 -8.01
N GLU A 18 -13.14 -0.26 -7.47
CA GLU A 18 -12.78 -0.91 -6.22
C GLU A 18 -11.49 -1.72 -6.38
N ILE A 19 -11.35 -2.45 -7.48
CA ILE A 19 -10.14 -3.22 -7.77
C ILE A 19 -8.94 -2.27 -7.93
N GLU A 20 -9.10 -1.17 -8.65
CA GLU A 20 -8.05 -0.16 -8.78
C GLU A 20 -7.62 0.39 -7.44
N ARG A 21 -8.57 0.69 -6.57
CA ARG A 21 -8.26 1.17 -5.22
C ARG A 21 -7.45 0.15 -4.43
N LYS A 22 -7.83 -1.12 -4.51
CA LYS A 22 -7.10 -2.22 -3.87
C LYS A 22 -5.68 -2.32 -4.40
N ILE A 23 -5.50 -2.27 -5.72
CA ILE A 23 -4.18 -2.28 -6.34
C ILE A 23 -3.33 -1.11 -5.84
N GLN A 24 -3.91 0.09 -5.78
CA GLN A 24 -3.20 1.28 -5.32
C GLN A 24 -2.74 1.13 -3.86
N LEU A 25 -3.57 0.56 -3.02
CA LEU A 25 -3.20 0.34 -1.61
C LEU A 25 -2.09 -0.71 -1.48
N ILE A 26 -2.16 -1.80 -2.24
CA ILE A 26 -1.12 -2.83 -2.25
C ILE A 26 0.20 -2.23 -2.75
N LEU A 27 0.17 -1.45 -3.82
CA LEU A 27 1.36 -0.78 -4.34
C LEU A 27 1.95 0.20 -3.34
N ARG A 28 1.10 0.92 -2.62
CA ARG A 28 1.55 1.86 -1.59
C ARG A 28 2.25 1.14 -0.43
N VAL A 29 1.72 0.01 -0.02
CA VAL A 29 2.38 -0.85 0.97
C VAL A 29 3.76 -1.28 0.48
N GLY A 30 3.85 -1.77 -0.74
CA GLY A 30 5.12 -2.16 -1.33
C GLY A 30 6.10 -1.00 -1.42
N LYS A 31 5.62 0.17 -1.82
CA LYS A 31 6.43 1.38 -1.91
C LYS A 31 7.04 1.77 -0.56
N VAL A 32 6.22 1.81 0.48
CA VAL A 32 6.70 2.16 1.82
C VAL A 32 7.78 1.18 2.26
N LEU A 33 7.57 -0.12 2.04
CA LEU A 33 8.52 -1.14 2.44
C LEU A 33 9.82 -1.05 1.63
N MET A 34 9.73 -0.90 0.33
CA MET A 34 10.92 -0.81 -0.53
C MET A 34 11.72 0.45 -0.20
N GLU A 35 11.06 1.59 -0.06
CA GLU A 35 11.72 2.85 0.27
C GLU A 35 12.27 2.86 1.69
N SER A 36 11.78 1.97 2.55
CA SER A 36 12.30 1.79 3.91
C SER A 36 13.40 0.74 4.02
N GLY A 37 13.82 0.17 2.89
CA GLY A 37 14.94 -0.76 2.86
C GLY A 37 14.59 -2.20 3.20
N ALA A 38 13.32 -2.58 3.16
CA ALA A 38 12.93 -3.97 3.36
C ALA A 38 13.47 -4.86 2.24
N ASP A 39 13.76 -6.11 2.55
CA ASP A 39 14.18 -7.07 1.54
C ASP A 39 12.99 -7.48 0.66
N THR A 40 13.29 -8.02 -0.51
CA THR A 40 12.28 -8.41 -1.50
C THR A 40 11.28 -9.42 -0.93
N ASN A 41 11.75 -10.40 -0.18
CA ASN A 41 10.88 -11.42 0.40
C ASN A 41 9.88 -10.82 1.38
N ARG A 42 10.33 -9.90 2.19
CA ARG A 42 9.46 -9.21 3.15
C ARG A 42 8.42 -8.34 2.44
N ILE A 43 8.85 -7.63 1.39
CA ILE A 43 7.95 -6.80 0.59
C ILE A 43 6.84 -7.67 -0.02
N VAL A 44 7.21 -8.74 -0.70
CA VAL A 44 6.24 -9.64 -1.34
C VAL A 44 5.30 -10.25 -0.32
N ARG A 45 5.82 -10.71 0.81
CA ARG A 45 5.01 -11.30 1.87
C ARG A 45 3.94 -10.34 2.40
N ASN A 46 4.34 -9.12 2.68
CA ASN A 46 3.41 -8.11 3.19
C ASN A 46 2.37 -7.71 2.15
N MET A 47 2.79 -7.54 0.90
CA MET A 47 1.86 -7.23 -0.18
C MET A 47 0.84 -8.35 -0.38
N LYS A 48 1.26 -9.61 -0.34
CA LYS A 48 0.35 -10.75 -0.42
C LYS A 48 -0.61 -10.81 0.75
N ARG A 49 -0.12 -10.51 1.95
CA ARG A 49 -0.96 -10.47 3.15
C ARG A 49 -2.04 -9.39 3.04
N VAL A 50 -1.68 -8.23 2.53
CA VAL A 50 -2.65 -7.18 2.25
C VAL A 50 -3.66 -7.61 1.19
N GLY A 51 -3.20 -8.35 0.18
CA GLY A 51 -4.09 -8.94 -0.81
C GLY A 51 -5.11 -9.89 -0.18
N VAL A 52 -4.67 -10.74 0.75
CA VAL A 52 -5.57 -11.63 1.51
C VAL A 52 -6.58 -10.80 2.31
N PHE A 53 -6.12 -9.77 3.00
CA PHE A 53 -7.00 -8.85 3.72
C PHE A 53 -8.08 -8.27 2.79
N MET A 54 -7.72 -7.93 1.57
CA MET A 54 -8.65 -7.36 0.58
C MET A 54 -9.48 -8.43 -0.15
N LYS A 55 -9.37 -9.68 0.28
CA LYS A 55 -10.11 -10.82 -0.30
C LYS A 55 -9.75 -11.08 -1.76
N ILE A 56 -8.52 -10.82 -2.14
CA ILE A 56 -7.98 -11.15 -3.45
C ILE A 56 -7.31 -12.51 -3.35
N PRO A 57 -7.76 -13.52 -4.13
CA PRO A 57 -7.10 -14.83 -4.13
C PRO A 57 -5.63 -14.72 -4.51
N GLU A 58 -4.76 -15.41 -3.80
CA GLU A 58 -3.32 -15.34 -4.04
C GLU A 58 -2.96 -15.71 -5.49
N ARG A 59 -3.66 -16.70 -6.05
CA ARG A 59 -3.45 -17.12 -7.44
C ARG A 59 -3.76 -16.04 -8.47
N ARG A 60 -4.56 -15.04 -8.10
CA ARG A 60 -4.94 -13.94 -8.99
C ARG A 60 -4.06 -12.71 -8.82
N LEU A 61 -3.25 -12.69 -7.79
CA LEU A 61 -2.37 -11.58 -7.46
C LEU A 61 -0.95 -11.93 -7.87
N GLN A 62 -0.40 -11.21 -8.83
CA GLN A 62 0.98 -11.37 -9.25
C GLN A 62 1.75 -10.10 -8.90
N ILE A 63 2.89 -10.29 -8.26
CA ILE A 63 3.75 -9.21 -7.82
C ILE A 63 5.12 -9.40 -8.44
N HIS A 64 5.60 -8.36 -9.12
CA HIS A 64 6.93 -8.35 -9.71
C HIS A 64 7.71 -7.17 -9.13
N ILE A 65 8.88 -7.44 -8.63
CA ILE A 65 9.74 -6.42 -8.02
C ILE A 65 11.04 -6.36 -8.78
N THR A 66 11.38 -5.17 -9.26
CA THR A 66 12.70 -4.87 -9.80
C THR A 66 13.42 -3.96 -8.80
N PHE A 67 14.62 -3.52 -9.15
CA PHE A 67 15.41 -2.67 -8.26
C PHE A 67 14.73 -1.34 -7.92
N THR A 68 13.94 -0.80 -8.84
CA THR A 68 13.32 0.53 -8.68
C THR A 68 11.81 0.54 -8.87
N THR A 69 11.21 -0.60 -9.18
CA THR A 69 9.79 -0.61 -9.56
C THR A 69 9.09 -1.83 -8.98
N ILE A 70 7.88 -1.62 -8.52
CA ILE A 70 6.97 -2.69 -8.12
C ILE A 70 5.82 -2.72 -9.11
N MET A 71 5.51 -3.90 -9.60
CA MET A 71 4.39 -4.13 -10.50
C MET A 71 3.41 -5.10 -9.85
N VAL A 72 2.14 -4.76 -9.88
CA VAL A 72 1.06 -5.62 -9.40
C VAL A 72 0.08 -5.88 -10.53
N ASN A 73 -0.21 -7.13 -10.74
CA ASN A 73 -1.23 -7.57 -11.69
C ASN A 73 -2.31 -8.34 -10.94
N ILE A 74 -3.57 -8.00 -11.20
CA ILE A 74 -4.71 -8.74 -10.69
C ILE A 74 -5.49 -9.27 -11.88
N ASN A 75 -5.65 -10.58 -11.92
CA ASN A 75 -6.42 -11.26 -12.94
C ASN A 75 -7.80 -11.61 -12.37
N THR A 76 -8.84 -11.04 -12.95
CA THR A 76 -10.22 -11.27 -12.49
C THR A 76 -10.95 -12.33 -13.30
N GLY A 77 -10.23 -13.06 -14.16
CA GLY A 77 -10.83 -14.04 -15.06
C GLY A 77 -11.12 -13.45 -16.43
N ASP A 78 -11.93 -12.41 -16.48
CA ASP A 78 -12.30 -11.72 -17.73
C ASP A 78 -11.33 -10.59 -18.06
N LYS A 79 -10.73 -9.98 -17.05
CA LYS A 79 -9.84 -8.83 -17.19
C LYS A 79 -8.55 -9.06 -16.42
N SER A 80 -7.50 -8.44 -16.91
CA SER A 80 -6.22 -8.38 -16.22
C SER A 80 -5.86 -6.91 -16.03
N ILE A 81 -5.67 -6.49 -14.78
CA ILE A 81 -5.35 -5.12 -14.45
C ILE A 81 -3.94 -5.08 -13.90
N THR A 82 -3.08 -4.29 -14.53
CA THR A 82 -1.68 -4.16 -14.14
C THR A 82 -1.37 -2.69 -13.83
N ASN A 83 -0.81 -2.46 -12.66
CA ASN A 83 -0.29 -1.15 -12.29
C ASN A 83 1.12 -1.32 -11.74
N PHE A 84 1.91 -0.26 -11.84
CA PHE A 84 3.26 -0.25 -11.33
C PHE A 84 3.52 1.03 -10.55
N GLN A 85 4.51 0.95 -9.66
CA GLN A 85 4.92 2.07 -8.83
C GLN A 85 6.44 2.15 -8.83
N LYS A 86 6.95 3.31 -9.19
CA LYS A 86 8.38 3.58 -9.08
C LYS A 86 8.72 3.94 -7.64
N CYS A 87 9.81 3.39 -7.14
CA CYS A 87 10.22 3.55 -5.76
C CYS A 87 11.64 4.11 -5.68
N TYR A 88 11.88 4.93 -4.67
CA TYR A 88 13.20 5.50 -4.41
C TYR A 88 13.63 5.09 -3.01
N ARG A 89 14.76 4.39 -2.91
CA ARG A 89 15.28 3.97 -1.62
C ARG A 89 15.94 5.15 -0.91
N HIS A 90 15.56 5.36 0.34
CA HIS A 90 16.06 6.47 1.14
C HIS A 90 16.85 6.01 2.38
N GLY A 91 17.20 4.74 2.45
CA GLY A 91 17.86 4.16 3.60
C GLY A 91 16.95 3.18 4.32
N VAL A 92 17.35 2.76 5.53
CA VAL A 92 16.61 1.77 6.30
C VAL A 92 15.77 2.44 7.36
N ASP A 93 14.48 2.11 7.40
CA ASP A 93 13.53 2.58 8.40
C ASP A 93 12.78 1.38 8.97
N MET A 94 13.34 0.80 10.03
CA MET A 94 12.77 -0.38 10.67
C MET A 94 11.41 -0.10 11.31
N THR A 95 11.17 1.13 11.75
CA THR A 95 9.89 1.52 12.34
C THR A 95 8.76 1.46 11.31
N ALA A 96 9.01 1.97 10.11
CA ALA A 96 8.03 1.89 9.02
C ALA A 96 7.79 0.45 8.59
N ILE A 97 8.86 -0.35 8.44
CA ILE A 97 8.75 -1.76 8.08
C ILE A 97 7.90 -2.52 9.10
N SER A 98 8.22 -2.35 10.37
CA SER A 98 7.48 -2.98 11.46
C SER A 98 6.04 -2.49 11.53
N GLY A 99 5.82 -1.20 11.34
CA GLY A 99 4.48 -0.61 11.35
C GLY A 99 3.59 -1.18 10.25
N VAL A 100 4.10 -1.29 9.04
CA VAL A 100 3.36 -1.87 7.91
C VAL A 100 3.07 -3.35 8.15
N SER A 101 4.05 -4.09 8.65
CA SER A 101 3.87 -5.51 8.95
C SER A 101 2.78 -5.73 10.00
N LYS A 102 2.81 -4.97 11.08
CA LYS A 102 1.78 -5.03 12.13
C LYS A 102 0.42 -4.61 11.61
N LEU A 103 0.37 -3.57 10.79
CA LEU A 103 -0.88 -3.11 10.18
C LEU A 103 -1.52 -4.20 9.33
N SER A 104 -0.71 -4.91 8.50
CA SER A 104 -1.22 -5.96 7.65
C SER A 104 -1.88 -7.11 8.44
N TRP A 105 -1.29 -7.48 9.57
CA TRP A 105 -1.87 -8.48 10.46
C TRP A 105 -3.11 -7.96 11.18
N ARG A 106 -3.03 -6.76 11.72
CA ARG A 106 -4.14 -6.14 12.44
C ARG A 106 -5.38 -5.96 11.57
N ALA A 107 -5.17 -5.61 10.30
CA ALA A 107 -6.25 -5.46 9.34
C ALA A 107 -7.02 -6.77 9.14
N ILE A 108 -6.30 -7.89 9.09
CA ILE A 108 -6.93 -9.21 8.97
C ILE A 108 -7.64 -9.60 10.27
N GLU A 109 -6.96 -9.46 11.41
CA GLU A 109 -7.50 -9.88 12.70
C GLU A 109 -8.73 -9.09 13.12
N GLN A 110 -8.75 -7.80 12.85
CA GLN A 110 -9.83 -6.91 13.24
C GLN A 110 -10.80 -6.59 12.11
N ASP A 111 -10.64 -7.25 10.97
CA ASP A 111 -11.49 -7.05 9.79
C ASP A 111 -11.70 -5.57 9.45
N TYR A 112 -10.60 -4.87 9.23
CA TYR A 112 -10.63 -3.45 8.90
C TYR A 112 -11.37 -3.20 7.58
N SER A 113 -11.99 -2.03 7.48
CA SER A 113 -12.45 -1.51 6.19
C SER A 113 -11.26 -0.97 5.40
N LEU A 114 -11.42 -0.79 4.09
CA LEU A 114 -10.38 -0.19 3.25
C LEU A 114 -10.04 1.23 3.73
N ASN A 115 -11.03 1.96 4.22
CA ASN A 115 -10.82 3.31 4.73
C ASN A 115 -9.96 3.32 6.00
N GLU A 116 -10.19 2.39 6.91
CA GLU A 116 -9.39 2.26 8.12
C GLU A 116 -7.96 1.87 7.80
N PHE A 117 -7.78 0.92 6.89
CA PHE A 117 -6.47 0.50 6.43
C PHE A 117 -5.71 1.67 5.79
N GLU A 118 -6.35 2.38 4.89
CA GLU A 118 -5.75 3.53 4.21
C GLU A 118 -5.36 4.62 5.21
N LYS A 119 -6.21 4.89 6.19
CA LYS A 119 -5.95 5.88 7.22
C LYS A 119 -4.70 5.54 8.02
N GLU A 120 -4.58 4.30 8.48
CA GLU A 120 -3.42 3.87 9.25
C GLU A 120 -2.15 3.81 8.40
N LEU A 121 -2.26 3.38 7.16
CA LEU A 121 -1.13 3.39 6.23
C LEU A 121 -0.64 4.83 5.98
N ARG A 122 -1.57 5.75 5.80
CA ARG A 122 -1.25 7.17 5.62
C ARG A 122 -0.54 7.72 6.85
N PHE A 123 -0.97 7.32 8.04
CA PHE A 123 -0.33 7.71 9.29
C PHE A 123 1.13 7.24 9.34
N ILE A 124 1.40 6.01 8.93
CA ILE A 124 2.77 5.48 8.86
C ILE A 124 3.61 6.29 7.86
N CYS A 125 3.06 6.61 6.70
CA CYS A 125 3.76 7.41 5.69
C CYS A 125 4.07 8.83 6.18
N LEU A 126 3.11 9.46 6.86
CA LEU A 126 3.29 10.81 7.42
C LEU A 126 4.32 10.81 8.54
N ARG A 127 4.30 9.81 9.40
CA ARG A 127 5.27 9.64 10.47
C ARG A 127 6.68 9.50 9.90
N LYS A 128 6.85 8.74 8.82
CA LYS A 128 8.12 8.60 8.14
C LYS A 128 8.63 9.95 7.61
N ARG A 129 7.77 10.75 6.98
CA ARG A 129 8.11 12.09 6.51
C ARG A 129 8.44 13.02 7.67
N TYR A 130 7.69 12.93 8.74
CA TYR A 130 7.88 13.75 9.92
C TYR A 130 9.26 13.54 10.52
N TYR A 131 9.72 12.29 10.62
CA TYR A 131 11.04 11.99 11.19
C TYR A 131 12.20 12.41 10.29
N LYS A 132 12.03 12.40 8.98
CA LYS A 132 13.11 12.85 8.07
C LYS A 132 13.28 14.36 8.07
N LYS A 133 12.20 15.10 7.97
CA LYS A 133 12.24 16.55 7.99
C LYS A 133 12.66 17.13 9.34
N PRO A 134 12.10 16.68 10.47
CA PRO A 134 12.50 17.22 11.77
C PRO A 134 13.95 16.97 12.13
N LEU A 135 14.55 15.89 11.69
CA LEU A 135 15.98 15.69 11.94
C LEU A 135 16.83 16.81 11.35
N VAL A 136 16.49 17.25 10.14
CA VAL A 136 17.15 18.38 9.53
C VAL A 136 16.76 19.68 10.25
N MET A 137 15.52 19.83 10.61
CA MET A 137 15.06 21.02 11.35
C MET A 137 15.57 21.05 12.77
N ILE A 138 15.73 19.91 13.41
CA ILE A 138 16.31 19.82 14.74
C ILE A 138 17.77 20.21 14.71
N SER A 139 18.52 19.79 13.71
CA SER A 139 19.90 20.23 13.58
C SER A 139 19.99 21.71 13.25
N ALA A 140 18.98 22.27 12.60
CA ALA A 140 18.96 23.68 12.22
C ALA A 140 18.29 24.57 13.25
N GLY A 141 17.41 24.03 14.04
CA GLY A 141 16.57 24.86 14.89
C GLY A 141 15.90 24.07 15.96
N LEU A 142 16.59 23.16 16.50
CA LEU A 142 16.08 22.48 17.64
C LEU A 142 15.71 23.40 18.69
N ALA A 143 16.29 24.41 18.51
CA ALA A 143 15.84 25.55 19.14
C ALA A 143 14.35 25.63 19.13
N CYS A 144 13.74 25.25 18.08
CA CYS A 144 12.30 25.24 18.12
C CYS A 144 11.77 24.28 19.14
N GLY A 145 12.40 24.11 20.20
CA GLY A 145 11.94 23.26 21.26
C GLY A 145 10.49 22.91 21.27
N GLY A 146 9.76 23.50 20.36
CA GLY A 146 8.37 23.20 20.15
C GLY A 146 8.06 21.74 19.87
N PHE A 147 9.05 20.96 19.68
CA PHE A 147 8.88 19.53 19.60
C PHE A 147 8.94 18.82 20.89
N SER A 148 9.30 19.50 21.89
CA SER A 148 9.26 18.96 23.23
C SER A 148 7.82 18.78 23.70
#